data_fdf506cfb18b4820e36423eca8754c5c
#
_entry.id   fdf506cfb18b4820e36423eca8754c5c
#
_cell.length_a   1.000
_cell.length_b   1.000
_cell.length_c   1.000
_cell.angle_alpha   90.00
_cell.angle_beta   90.00
_cell.angle_gamma   90.00
#
_symmetry.space_group_name_H-M   'P 1'
#
loop_
_entity.id
_entity.type
_entity.pdbx_description
1 polymer ?
#
loop_
_entity_poly.entity_id
_entity_poly.type
_entity_poly.pdbx_seq_one_letter_code
_entity_poly.pdbx_strand_id
1 'polypeptide(L)'
;MTTDNPAGTGPSSAPSTPSDSSAPSAPSASSAPSVPGGAHATSPVPGAPAGGLPDDAFHIFDTTLRDGAQREGINLTVADKLTLARHLDDYGVGFIEGGWPGANPRDTEFFARAPQEIDFKNAQLVAFGSTRRAGVPAAIDPQVKGLLESGAPVVTLVAKAHDRHVELALRTTLEENLAMIADTVSHLREHGRRVFVDCEHFFDGYQANPGYAKQVVRTAYEAGADVVVLCDTNGGMIPARIQAVVRTVAADTGARLGIHAQDDTGCAVANTLAAVDGGATHVQCTANGYGERVGNANLFPVVAALELKYGKRVLPEGALAETTRISHAIAEVVNLTPSTHQPYVGTSAFAHKGGLHASAIKVDPDLYQHIAPELVGNTMRMLVSDMAGRASVELKGKELGYDLSGDRALVGRVVERVKEQELKGYTYEAADASFELLLRDAVQGGVAGAAPRYFRLESWRAIVEQRPDGAQVNEATVKLWTKGERVVATGEGNGPVDALDRALRAGLERIHPELARLALVDYKVRILEGAHGTSSTTRVLISMSDGRTEWTTVGVGDNVIAASWQALDDGYTYGLLRAGVEPRAE
;
A
#
# COMPACT_ATOMS: atom_id res chain seq x y z
N MET A 1 26.63 32.76 47.02
CA MET A 1 26.50 32.01 48.26
C MET A 1 26.55 30.56 47.86
N THR A 2 27.75 29.99 47.77
CA THR A 2 28.45 29.18 48.76
C THR A 2 27.58 28.00 49.17
N THR A 3 27.93 26.78 49.03
CA THR A 3 29.08 25.87 49.13
C THR A 3 28.43 24.49 49.28
N ASP A 4 28.89 23.35 49.07
CA ASP A 4 30.16 22.68 48.95
C ASP A 4 29.93 21.23 48.51
N ASN A 5 30.88 20.71 47.81
CA ASN A 5 31.10 19.28 47.63
C ASN A 5 31.90 18.75 48.83
N PRO A 6 31.87 17.50 49.23
CA PRO A 6 33.09 16.76 48.98
C PRO A 6 32.99 15.29 48.57
N ALA A 7 34.05 14.93 47.88
CA ALA A 7 34.52 13.65 47.41
C ALA A 7 34.77 12.57 48.48
N GLY A 8 34.84 11.31 48.03
CA GLY A 8 35.46 10.25 48.80
C GLY A 8 35.36 8.86 48.20
N THR A 9 36.42 8.48 47.48
CA THR A 9 37.18 7.23 47.49
C THR A 9 36.57 5.93 46.90
N GLY A 10 37.26 5.43 45.89
CA GLY A 10 37.17 4.05 45.38
C GLY A 10 38.01 3.05 46.22
N PRO A 11 38.59 1.96 45.66
CA PRO A 11 38.03 0.93 44.81
C PRO A 11 38.13 -0.48 45.44
N SER A 12 37.40 -1.50 44.98
CA SER A 12 37.70 -2.89 45.37
C SER A 12 37.27 -3.89 44.32
N SER A 13 38.29 -4.49 43.72
CA SER A 13 38.51 -5.90 43.38
C SER A 13 37.42 -6.72 42.69
N ALA A 14 37.77 -7.15 41.51
CA ALA A 14 37.24 -8.32 40.83
C ALA A 14 37.60 -9.64 41.53
N PRO A 15 36.83 -10.69 41.39
CA PRO A 15 37.37 -12.05 41.44
C PRO A 15 37.28 -12.79 40.10
N SER A 16 38.32 -13.50 39.91
CA SER A 16 38.73 -14.44 38.89
C SER A 16 37.67 -15.52 38.49
N THR A 17 37.67 -15.85 37.21
CA THR A 17 37.12 -17.04 36.60
C THR A 17 37.70 -18.34 37.10
N PRO A 18 36.96 -19.45 37.10
CA PRO A 18 37.51 -20.75 36.75
C PRO A 18 36.94 -21.25 35.44
N SER A 19 37.86 -21.69 34.59
CA SER A 19 37.66 -22.57 33.46
C SER A 19 37.22 -23.93 33.94
N ASP A 20 36.12 -24.45 33.41
CA ASP A 20 35.99 -25.91 33.31
C ASP A 20 35.22 -26.28 32.04
N SER A 21 35.89 -27.12 31.28
CA SER A 21 35.48 -27.74 30.04
C SER A 21 34.68 -29.01 30.34
N SER A 22 33.44 -29.08 29.83
CA SER A 22 32.87 -30.36 29.41
C SER A 22 31.61 -30.14 28.58
N ALA A 23 31.70 -30.40 27.29
CA ALA A 23 30.58 -30.53 26.38
C ALA A 23 29.84 -31.84 26.65
N PRO A 24 28.49 -31.87 26.73
CA PRO A 24 27.76 -33.11 26.66
C PRO A 24 27.50 -33.51 25.20
N SER A 25 27.79 -34.76 24.91
CA SER A 25 27.53 -35.50 23.70
C SER A 25 26.05 -35.49 23.29
N ALA A 26 25.81 -35.32 21.98
CA ALA A 26 24.51 -35.40 21.34
C ALA A 26 23.88 -36.80 21.46
N PRO A 27 22.57 -36.90 21.70
CA PRO A 27 21.88 -38.17 21.59
C PRO A 27 21.58 -38.52 20.14
N SER A 28 21.75 -39.79 19.82
CA SER A 28 21.54 -40.46 18.55
C SER A 28 20.12 -40.26 18.00
N ALA A 29 20.06 -40.03 16.69
CA ALA A 29 18.84 -39.93 15.90
C ALA A 29 17.94 -41.18 16.06
N SER A 30 16.74 -40.96 16.56
CA SER A 30 15.62 -41.86 16.47
C SER A 30 14.82 -41.52 15.22
N SER A 31 14.59 -42.50 14.38
CA SER A 31 13.86 -42.47 13.12
C SER A 31 12.45 -41.86 13.28
N ALA A 32 12.22 -40.70 12.60
CA ALA A 32 10.89 -40.16 12.40
C ALA A 32 10.16 -40.91 11.27
N PRO A 33 8.83 -41.09 11.37
CA PRO A 33 8.06 -41.75 10.32
C PRO A 33 7.95 -40.82 9.10
N SER A 34 8.16 -41.40 7.93
CA SER A 34 7.97 -40.79 6.64
C SER A 34 6.53 -40.31 6.43
N VAL A 35 6.33 -39.01 6.31
CA VAL A 35 5.08 -38.42 5.81
C VAL A 35 5.11 -38.50 4.28
N PRO A 36 4.07 -39.03 3.62
CA PRO A 36 4.03 -39.08 2.16
C PRO A 36 3.96 -37.68 1.60
N GLY A 37 4.83 -37.37 0.66
CA GLY A 37 4.80 -36.12 -0.13
C GLY A 37 3.49 -36.01 -0.91
N GLY A 38 2.61 -35.14 -0.45
CA GLY A 38 1.44 -34.69 -1.19
C GLY A 38 1.85 -33.60 -2.14
N ALA A 39 1.98 -33.92 -3.42
CA ALA A 39 1.98 -32.96 -4.48
C ALA A 39 0.66 -32.18 -4.40
N HIS A 40 0.72 -30.88 -4.14
CA HIS A 40 -0.42 -29.99 -4.35
C HIS A 40 -0.62 -29.80 -5.85
N ALA A 41 -1.19 -30.83 -6.48
CA ALA A 41 -1.85 -30.68 -7.76
C ALA A 41 -3.10 -29.84 -7.52
N THR A 42 -3.14 -28.66 -8.09
CA THR A 42 -4.37 -27.88 -8.28
C THR A 42 -5.30 -28.68 -9.19
N SER A 43 -6.20 -29.46 -8.57
CA SER A 43 -7.31 -30.05 -9.32
C SER A 43 -8.30 -28.95 -9.68
N PRO A 44 -8.75 -28.84 -10.93
CA PRO A 44 -9.80 -27.92 -11.29
C PRO A 44 -11.11 -28.38 -10.64
N VAL A 45 -11.72 -27.46 -9.87
CA VAL A 45 -13.06 -27.68 -9.33
C VAL A 45 -14.06 -27.58 -10.49
N PRO A 46 -14.94 -28.60 -10.72
CA PRO A 46 -15.89 -28.54 -11.81
C PRO A 46 -17.05 -27.61 -11.52
N GLY A 47 -17.36 -26.74 -12.49
CA GLY A 47 -18.68 -26.17 -12.70
C GLY A 47 -19.04 -24.96 -11.84
N ALA A 48 -18.51 -23.78 -12.19
CA ALA A 48 -19.17 -22.52 -11.83
C ALA A 48 -20.19 -22.14 -12.90
N PRO A 49 -21.42 -21.71 -12.54
CA PRO A 49 -22.35 -21.11 -13.50
C PRO A 49 -21.79 -19.76 -13.96
N ALA A 50 -21.89 -19.49 -15.25
CA ALA A 50 -21.53 -18.22 -15.85
C ALA A 50 -22.47 -17.11 -15.36
N GLY A 51 -21.90 -15.96 -14.93
CA GLY A 51 -22.58 -14.67 -14.88
C GLY A 51 -23.73 -14.55 -13.87
N GLY A 52 -23.48 -14.80 -12.58
CA GLY A 52 -24.38 -14.42 -11.49
C GLY A 52 -23.69 -13.48 -10.53
N LEU A 53 -24.46 -12.58 -9.89
CA LEU A 53 -24.03 -11.80 -8.73
C LEU A 53 -23.32 -12.71 -7.72
N PRO A 54 -22.33 -12.21 -6.93
CA PRO A 54 -21.68 -12.98 -5.89
C PRO A 54 -22.73 -13.73 -5.08
N ASP A 55 -22.48 -15.02 -4.80
CA ASP A 55 -23.38 -15.83 -4.00
C ASP A 55 -23.70 -15.09 -2.70
N ASP A 56 -24.99 -14.86 -2.42
CA ASP A 56 -25.45 -14.16 -1.21
C ASP A 56 -24.99 -14.83 0.10
N ALA A 57 -24.30 -15.95 0.01
CA ALA A 57 -23.75 -16.66 1.15
C ALA A 57 -22.63 -15.89 1.88
N PHE A 58 -21.88 -15.03 1.18
CA PHE A 58 -20.80 -14.24 1.77
C PHE A 58 -20.71 -12.84 1.15
N HIS A 59 -20.63 -11.83 1.99
CA HIS A 59 -20.62 -10.42 1.54
C HIS A 59 -19.25 -9.76 1.73
N ILE A 60 -18.72 -9.19 0.64
CA ILE A 60 -17.70 -8.16 0.67
C ILE A 60 -18.42 -6.81 0.56
N PHE A 61 -18.32 -6.01 1.60
CA PHE A 61 -18.93 -4.69 1.72
C PHE A 61 -17.84 -3.64 1.80
N ASP A 62 -17.86 -2.70 0.86
CA ASP A 62 -16.90 -1.59 0.84
C ASP A 62 -17.54 -0.31 1.34
N THR A 63 -16.88 0.34 2.30
CA THR A 63 -17.29 1.64 2.85
C THR A 63 -16.25 2.76 2.57
N THR A 64 -15.45 2.62 1.52
CA THR A 64 -14.45 3.63 1.13
C THR A 64 -15.06 5.00 0.90
N LEU A 65 -16.27 5.05 0.28
CA LEU A 65 -16.92 6.31 -0.08
C LEU A 65 -17.60 7.01 1.11
N ARG A 66 -17.78 6.30 2.23
CA ARG A 66 -18.38 6.87 3.46
C ARG A 66 -17.34 6.92 4.58
N ASP A 67 -16.99 5.79 5.20
CA ASP A 67 -16.06 5.73 6.33
C ASP A 67 -14.62 5.98 5.89
N GLY A 68 -14.23 5.39 4.78
CA GLY A 68 -12.92 5.65 4.18
C GLY A 68 -12.67 7.12 3.87
N ALA A 69 -13.70 7.85 3.45
CA ALA A 69 -13.63 9.29 3.16
C ALA A 69 -13.43 10.17 4.41
N GLN A 70 -13.56 9.61 5.62
CA GLN A 70 -13.29 10.32 6.88
C GLN A 70 -11.79 10.37 7.23
N ARG A 71 -10.92 9.75 6.41
CA ARG A 71 -9.48 9.83 6.59
C ARG A 71 -8.99 11.27 6.38
N GLU A 72 -8.11 11.74 7.27
CA GLU A 72 -7.41 13.01 7.11
C GLU A 72 -6.68 13.05 5.74
N GLY A 73 -6.87 14.14 4.99
CA GLY A 73 -6.30 14.32 3.66
C GLY A 73 -7.16 13.81 2.51
N ILE A 74 -8.25 13.09 2.76
CA ILE A 74 -9.21 12.68 1.71
C ILE A 74 -10.38 13.67 1.65
N ASN A 75 -10.63 14.21 0.45
CA ASN A 75 -11.79 15.09 0.20
C ASN A 75 -12.36 14.76 -1.18
N LEU A 76 -13.35 13.88 -1.21
CA LEU A 76 -13.95 13.38 -2.45
C LEU A 76 -15.01 14.35 -2.98
N THR A 77 -14.91 14.65 -4.26
CA THR A 77 -16.01 15.24 -5.02
C THR A 77 -17.01 14.14 -5.41
N VAL A 78 -18.18 14.53 -5.93
CA VAL A 78 -19.14 13.54 -6.45
C VAL A 78 -18.56 12.78 -7.66
N ALA A 79 -17.76 13.43 -8.49
CA ALA A 79 -17.08 12.80 -9.62
C ALA A 79 -16.06 11.75 -9.15
N ASP A 80 -15.30 12.06 -8.10
CA ASP A 80 -14.37 11.09 -7.49
C ASP A 80 -15.12 9.88 -6.94
N LYS A 81 -16.23 10.10 -6.19
CA LYS A 81 -17.07 9.00 -5.68
C LYS A 81 -17.59 8.10 -6.80
N LEU A 82 -18.05 8.69 -7.92
CA LEU A 82 -18.52 7.92 -9.08
C LEU A 82 -17.36 7.12 -9.72
N THR A 83 -16.17 7.68 -9.79
CA THR A 83 -14.98 6.98 -10.32
C THR A 83 -14.56 5.84 -9.40
N LEU A 84 -14.50 6.07 -8.09
CA LEU A 84 -14.20 5.05 -7.09
C LEU A 84 -15.25 3.92 -7.10
N ALA A 85 -16.54 4.27 -7.20
CA ALA A 85 -17.61 3.28 -7.29
C ALA A 85 -17.46 2.35 -8.50
N ARG A 86 -17.03 2.87 -9.67
CA ARG A 86 -16.73 2.05 -10.85
C ARG A 86 -15.56 1.10 -10.59
N HIS A 87 -14.46 1.57 -9.98
CA HIS A 87 -13.32 0.71 -9.65
C HIS A 87 -13.70 -0.40 -8.67
N LEU A 88 -14.52 -0.10 -7.67
CA LEU A 88 -14.97 -1.08 -6.68
C LEU A 88 -15.94 -2.11 -7.31
N ASP A 89 -16.85 -1.66 -8.17
CA ASP A 89 -17.75 -2.56 -8.92
C ASP A 89 -16.97 -3.45 -9.90
N ASP A 90 -16.00 -2.87 -10.64
CA ASP A 90 -15.11 -3.63 -11.54
C ASP A 90 -14.26 -4.66 -10.76
N TYR A 91 -13.87 -4.35 -9.53
CA TYR A 91 -13.19 -5.31 -8.66
C TYR A 91 -14.11 -6.44 -8.18
N GLY A 92 -15.40 -6.18 -8.14
CA GLY A 92 -16.39 -7.20 -7.83
C GLY A 92 -16.84 -7.26 -6.38
N VAL A 93 -16.73 -6.15 -5.61
CA VAL A 93 -17.34 -6.10 -4.27
C VAL A 93 -18.86 -6.20 -4.38
N GLY A 94 -19.49 -6.87 -3.42
CA GLY A 94 -20.95 -7.08 -3.45
C GLY A 94 -21.76 -5.87 -3.04
N PHE A 95 -21.20 -4.97 -2.23
CA PHE A 95 -21.88 -3.78 -1.70
C PHE A 95 -20.93 -2.59 -1.66
N ILE A 96 -21.45 -1.40 -2.04
CA ILE A 96 -20.73 -0.12 -1.98
C ILE A 96 -21.56 0.87 -1.17
N GLU A 97 -21.05 1.25 -0.01
CA GLU A 97 -21.68 2.24 0.85
C GLU A 97 -21.33 3.66 0.38
N GLY A 98 -22.28 4.30 -0.28
CA GLY A 98 -22.07 5.57 -1.00
C GLY A 98 -21.99 6.82 -0.12
N GLY A 99 -22.51 6.78 1.11
CA GLY A 99 -22.55 7.93 2.01
C GLY A 99 -23.87 8.05 2.76
N TRP A 100 -24.08 9.21 3.38
CA TRP A 100 -25.27 9.53 4.18
C TRP A 100 -26.19 10.52 3.45
N PRO A 101 -27.15 10.04 2.63
CA PRO A 101 -28.09 10.90 1.94
C PRO A 101 -29.00 11.63 2.94
N GLY A 102 -29.33 12.89 2.62
CA GLY A 102 -30.12 13.75 3.51
C GLY A 102 -29.31 14.46 4.60
N ALA A 103 -28.17 13.92 5.03
CA ALA A 103 -27.26 14.59 5.97
C ALA A 103 -26.14 15.36 5.24
N ASN A 104 -25.64 14.83 4.13
CA ASN A 104 -24.60 15.45 3.33
C ASN A 104 -25.12 15.71 1.89
N PRO A 105 -25.11 16.98 1.40
CA PRO A 105 -25.54 17.30 0.04
C PRO A 105 -24.78 16.55 -1.06
N ARG A 106 -23.45 16.34 -0.91
CA ARG A 106 -22.64 15.58 -1.88
C ARG A 106 -23.09 14.13 -1.97
N ASP A 107 -23.44 13.53 -0.83
CA ASP A 107 -23.91 12.15 -0.80
C ASP A 107 -25.31 12.05 -1.42
N THR A 108 -26.18 13.01 -1.15
CA THR A 108 -27.48 13.10 -1.81
C THR A 108 -27.34 13.20 -3.33
N GLU A 109 -26.42 14.06 -3.83
CA GLU A 109 -26.11 14.15 -5.27
C GLU A 109 -25.53 12.86 -5.83
N PHE A 110 -24.63 12.20 -5.09
CA PHE A 110 -24.06 10.92 -5.50
C PHE A 110 -25.16 9.86 -5.74
N PHE A 111 -26.10 9.69 -4.80
CA PHE A 111 -27.20 8.74 -4.95
C PHE A 111 -28.15 9.09 -6.09
N ALA A 112 -28.32 10.37 -6.40
CA ALA A 112 -29.14 10.79 -7.55
C ALA A 112 -28.45 10.47 -8.90
N ARG A 113 -27.12 10.57 -8.96
CA ARG A 113 -26.34 10.41 -10.20
C ARG A 113 -25.87 8.98 -10.45
N ALA A 114 -25.45 8.27 -9.40
CA ALA A 114 -24.82 6.95 -9.54
C ALA A 114 -25.67 5.94 -10.34
N PRO A 115 -26.99 5.78 -10.12
CA PRO A 115 -27.82 4.86 -10.90
C PRO A 115 -28.00 5.26 -12.38
N GLN A 116 -27.71 6.53 -12.72
CA GLN A 116 -27.83 7.04 -14.08
C GLN A 116 -26.52 6.97 -14.85
N GLU A 117 -25.39 7.03 -14.14
CA GLU A 117 -24.06 7.14 -14.72
C GLU A 117 -23.21 5.86 -14.61
N ILE A 118 -23.65 4.91 -13.77
CA ILE A 118 -22.95 3.62 -13.55
C ILE A 118 -23.91 2.47 -13.78
N ASP A 119 -23.55 1.57 -14.67
CA ASP A 119 -24.18 0.26 -14.82
C ASP A 119 -23.47 -0.73 -13.89
N PHE A 120 -23.95 -0.82 -12.65
CA PHE A 120 -23.38 -1.73 -11.66
C PHE A 120 -23.59 -3.18 -12.05
N LYS A 121 -22.50 -3.93 -12.18
CA LYS A 121 -22.51 -5.34 -12.59
C LYS A 121 -22.43 -6.30 -11.41
N ASN A 122 -21.77 -5.89 -10.34
CA ASN A 122 -21.46 -6.72 -9.19
C ASN A 122 -22.02 -6.14 -7.88
N ALA A 123 -21.94 -4.82 -7.71
CA ALA A 123 -22.26 -4.18 -6.46
C ALA A 123 -23.71 -3.68 -6.36
N GLN A 124 -24.26 -3.76 -5.16
CA GLN A 124 -25.47 -3.02 -4.79
C GLN A 124 -25.07 -1.75 -4.04
N LEU A 125 -25.68 -0.61 -4.41
CA LEU A 125 -25.51 0.63 -3.67
C LEU A 125 -26.19 0.56 -2.31
N VAL A 126 -25.47 1.05 -1.28
CA VAL A 126 -25.92 1.10 0.10
C VAL A 126 -25.98 2.54 0.58
N ALA A 127 -27.10 2.96 1.14
CA ALA A 127 -27.24 4.22 1.85
C ALA A 127 -27.00 4.00 3.35
N PHE A 128 -26.12 4.82 3.94
CA PHE A 128 -25.85 4.80 5.37
C PHE A 128 -26.71 5.83 6.11
N GLY A 129 -27.16 5.50 7.31
CA GLY A 129 -27.84 6.45 8.19
C GLY A 129 -27.98 5.94 9.61
N SER A 130 -28.63 6.72 10.47
CA SER A 130 -28.95 6.30 11.84
C SER A 130 -30.35 5.75 11.95
N THR A 131 -30.63 5.05 13.05
CA THR A 131 -32.01 4.78 13.48
C THR A 131 -32.79 6.09 13.69
N ARG A 132 -34.13 6.03 13.71
CA ARG A 132 -34.98 7.18 14.01
C ARG A 132 -34.58 7.87 15.32
N ARG A 133 -34.94 9.12 15.48
CA ARG A 133 -34.73 9.85 16.72
C ARG A 133 -35.66 9.36 17.82
N ALA A 134 -35.21 9.46 19.07
CA ALA A 134 -36.02 9.12 20.23
C ALA A 134 -37.33 9.88 20.25
N GLY A 135 -38.42 9.17 20.49
CA GLY A 135 -39.78 9.72 20.53
C GLY A 135 -40.38 10.13 19.19
N VAL A 136 -39.69 9.93 18.06
CA VAL A 136 -40.21 10.25 16.70
C VAL A 136 -40.44 8.94 15.95
N PRO A 137 -41.64 8.61 15.48
CA PRO A 137 -41.87 7.42 14.65
C PRO A 137 -41.02 7.41 13.37
N ALA A 138 -40.57 6.24 12.92
CA ALA A 138 -39.75 6.10 11.71
C ALA A 138 -40.42 6.67 10.46
N ALA A 139 -41.71 6.52 10.34
CA ALA A 139 -42.50 7.01 9.20
C ALA A 139 -42.43 8.52 8.97
N ILE A 140 -42.13 9.31 10.00
CA ILE A 140 -42.08 10.77 9.92
C ILE A 140 -40.68 11.32 10.27
N ASP A 141 -39.72 10.46 10.55
CA ASP A 141 -38.34 10.89 10.83
C ASP A 141 -37.64 11.34 9.53
N PRO A 142 -37.13 12.59 9.48
CA PRO A 142 -36.49 13.12 8.26
C PRO A 142 -35.25 12.34 7.79
N GLN A 143 -34.50 11.71 8.70
CA GLN A 143 -33.33 10.91 8.33
C GLN A 143 -33.75 9.61 7.66
N VAL A 144 -34.76 8.92 8.23
CA VAL A 144 -35.31 7.69 7.64
C VAL A 144 -35.96 8.00 6.28
N LYS A 145 -36.64 9.14 6.16
CA LYS A 145 -37.17 9.61 4.88
C LYS A 145 -36.07 9.83 3.85
N GLY A 146 -34.94 10.48 4.22
CA GLY A 146 -33.79 10.69 3.33
C GLY A 146 -33.17 9.37 2.84
N LEU A 147 -33.14 8.34 3.68
CA LEU A 147 -32.70 7.00 3.28
C LEU A 147 -33.63 6.39 2.22
N LEU A 148 -34.96 6.48 2.38
CA LEU A 148 -35.90 6.00 1.39
C LEU A 148 -35.82 6.78 0.07
N GLU A 149 -35.67 8.10 0.14
CA GLU A 149 -35.60 9.01 -1.02
C GLU A 149 -34.29 8.84 -1.80
N SER A 150 -33.22 8.29 -1.19
CA SER A 150 -31.95 7.96 -1.89
C SER A 150 -32.14 6.98 -3.04
N GLY A 151 -33.20 6.17 -3.02
CA GLY A 151 -33.44 5.12 -4.00
C GLY A 151 -32.51 3.88 -3.85
N ALA A 152 -31.57 3.89 -2.91
CA ALA A 152 -30.65 2.76 -2.69
C ALA A 152 -31.42 1.48 -2.33
N PRO A 153 -31.11 0.33 -2.96
CA PRO A 153 -31.79 -0.94 -2.66
C PRO A 153 -31.48 -1.46 -1.25
N VAL A 154 -30.34 -1.08 -0.71
CA VAL A 154 -29.82 -1.50 0.59
C VAL A 154 -29.60 -0.30 1.49
N VAL A 155 -29.91 -0.44 2.77
CA VAL A 155 -29.66 0.59 3.80
C VAL A 155 -28.89 -0.03 4.95
N THR A 156 -27.80 0.62 5.35
CA THR A 156 -27.07 0.31 6.60
C THR A 156 -27.45 1.35 7.66
N LEU A 157 -27.88 0.88 8.82
CA LEU A 157 -28.25 1.70 9.96
C LEU A 157 -27.20 1.59 11.06
N VAL A 158 -26.62 2.72 11.51
CA VAL A 158 -25.85 2.71 12.75
C VAL A 158 -26.79 2.69 13.96
N ALA A 159 -26.56 1.74 14.86
CA ALA A 159 -27.29 1.57 16.11
C ALA A 159 -26.31 1.49 17.29
N LYS A 160 -26.61 2.16 18.41
CA LYS A 160 -25.75 2.12 19.59
C LYS A 160 -25.91 0.77 20.32
N ALA A 161 -24.79 0.06 20.51
CA ALA A 161 -24.76 -1.24 21.18
C ALA A 161 -24.09 -1.21 22.56
N HIS A 162 -23.64 -0.05 23.00
CA HIS A 162 -23.08 0.19 24.31
C HIS A 162 -24.04 1.05 25.15
N ASP A 163 -24.45 0.57 26.34
CA ASP A 163 -25.40 1.22 27.24
C ASP A 163 -25.00 2.68 27.55
N ARG A 164 -23.74 2.91 27.94
CA ARG A 164 -23.21 4.25 28.20
C ARG A 164 -23.37 5.21 27.02
N HIS A 165 -23.24 4.73 25.78
CA HIS A 165 -23.44 5.57 24.58
C HIS A 165 -24.92 5.91 24.35
N VAL A 166 -25.83 4.99 24.68
CA VAL A 166 -27.26 5.28 24.65
C VAL A 166 -27.62 6.38 25.63
N GLU A 167 -27.16 6.26 26.87
CA GLU A 167 -27.46 7.22 27.94
C GLU A 167 -26.81 8.59 27.72
N LEU A 168 -25.52 8.63 27.36
CA LEU A 168 -24.75 9.87 27.31
C LEU A 168 -24.77 10.56 25.94
N ALA A 169 -24.73 9.79 24.84
CA ALA A 169 -24.70 10.34 23.49
C ALA A 169 -26.11 10.49 22.89
N LEU A 170 -26.95 9.46 22.94
CA LEU A 170 -28.33 9.56 22.47
C LEU A 170 -29.25 10.24 23.49
N ARG A 171 -28.86 10.27 24.78
CA ARG A 171 -29.64 10.85 25.89
C ARG A 171 -31.07 10.25 25.97
N THR A 172 -31.12 8.93 25.87
CA THR A 172 -32.40 8.18 25.92
C THR A 172 -32.20 6.92 26.77
N THR A 173 -33.27 6.14 26.94
CA THR A 173 -33.25 4.88 27.68
C THR A 173 -32.82 3.72 26.78
N LEU A 174 -32.38 2.61 27.40
CA LEU A 174 -32.03 1.40 26.69
C LEU A 174 -33.20 0.81 25.94
N GLU A 175 -34.42 0.84 26.54
CA GLU A 175 -35.66 0.37 25.95
C GLU A 175 -36.05 1.19 24.70
N GLU A 176 -35.90 2.52 24.78
CA GLU A 176 -36.20 3.39 23.64
C GLU A 176 -35.19 3.15 22.50
N ASN A 177 -33.88 2.93 22.80
CA ASN A 177 -32.91 2.59 21.76
C ASN A 177 -33.29 1.29 21.04
N LEU A 178 -33.76 0.26 21.75
CA LEU A 178 -34.25 -0.98 21.15
C LEU A 178 -35.50 -0.71 20.30
N ALA A 179 -36.43 0.12 20.78
CA ALA A 179 -37.59 0.50 20.01
C ALA A 179 -37.26 1.31 18.75
N MET A 180 -36.23 2.20 18.82
CA MET A 180 -35.73 2.93 17.67
C MET A 180 -35.18 1.97 16.60
N ILE A 181 -34.41 0.95 16.99
CA ILE A 181 -33.87 -0.08 16.10
C ILE A 181 -35.01 -0.84 15.43
N ALA A 182 -35.93 -1.42 16.23
CA ALA A 182 -37.03 -2.24 15.72
C ALA A 182 -37.92 -1.48 14.76
N ASP A 183 -38.35 -0.27 15.14
CA ASP A 183 -39.25 0.58 14.33
C ASP A 183 -38.58 0.98 13.00
N THR A 184 -37.30 1.38 13.03
CA THR A 184 -36.58 1.82 11.81
C THR A 184 -36.32 0.65 10.85
N VAL A 185 -35.87 -0.49 11.36
CA VAL A 185 -35.63 -1.68 10.54
C VAL A 185 -36.93 -2.15 9.88
N SER A 186 -38.02 -2.32 10.68
CA SER A 186 -39.30 -2.76 10.17
C SER A 186 -39.84 -1.82 9.11
N HIS A 187 -39.79 -0.50 9.36
CA HIS A 187 -40.28 0.51 8.43
C HIS A 187 -39.54 0.47 7.07
N LEU A 188 -38.22 0.37 7.06
CA LEU A 188 -37.44 0.26 5.83
C LEU A 188 -37.70 -1.05 5.08
N ARG A 189 -37.88 -2.16 5.80
CA ARG A 189 -38.25 -3.47 5.25
C ARG A 189 -39.63 -3.43 4.59
N GLU A 190 -40.63 -2.80 5.23
CA GLU A 190 -41.97 -2.60 4.66
C GLU A 190 -41.95 -1.79 3.36
N HIS A 191 -40.96 -0.90 3.20
CA HIS A 191 -40.71 -0.14 1.98
C HIS A 191 -39.78 -0.84 0.98
N GLY A 192 -39.55 -2.16 1.14
CA GLY A 192 -38.81 -2.99 0.19
C GLY A 192 -37.29 -2.80 0.23
N ARG A 193 -36.75 -2.20 1.28
CA ARG A 193 -35.29 -2.07 1.43
C ARG A 193 -34.71 -3.30 2.10
N ARG A 194 -33.54 -3.75 1.64
CA ARG A 194 -32.69 -4.67 2.38
C ARG A 194 -31.99 -3.86 3.48
N VAL A 195 -31.94 -4.36 4.71
CA VAL A 195 -31.44 -3.60 5.85
C VAL A 195 -30.30 -4.34 6.54
N PHE A 196 -29.19 -3.64 6.71
CA PHE A 196 -28.06 -4.03 7.58
C PHE A 196 -28.05 -3.13 8.80
N VAL A 197 -27.57 -3.63 9.94
CA VAL A 197 -27.47 -2.85 11.18
C VAL A 197 -26.06 -2.95 11.74
N ASP A 198 -25.34 -1.82 11.73
CA ASP A 198 -24.03 -1.67 12.34
C ASP A 198 -24.20 -1.39 13.84
N CYS A 199 -23.87 -2.37 14.67
CA CYS A 199 -23.87 -2.26 16.13
C CYS A 199 -22.61 -1.52 16.57
N GLU A 200 -22.67 -0.18 16.59
CA GLU A 200 -21.54 0.68 16.90
C GLU A 200 -21.05 0.49 18.34
N HIS A 201 -19.72 0.43 18.53
CA HIS A 201 -19.05 0.09 19.80
C HIS A 201 -19.50 -1.25 20.40
N PHE A 202 -19.81 -2.23 19.54
CA PHE A 202 -20.35 -3.50 20.00
C PHE A 202 -19.41 -4.21 20.99
N PHE A 203 -18.13 -4.32 20.67
CA PHE A 203 -17.21 -5.11 21.50
C PHE A 203 -16.95 -4.46 22.86
N ASP A 204 -16.85 -3.14 22.93
CA ASP A 204 -16.78 -2.41 24.19
C ASP A 204 -18.07 -2.56 25.01
N GLY A 205 -19.21 -2.42 24.35
CA GLY A 205 -20.52 -2.63 24.95
C GLY A 205 -20.72 -4.06 25.43
N TYR A 206 -20.30 -5.04 24.65
CA TYR A 206 -20.34 -6.45 25.05
C TYR A 206 -19.46 -6.74 26.26
N GLN A 207 -18.28 -6.12 26.33
CA GLN A 207 -17.42 -6.27 27.50
C GLN A 207 -18.03 -5.64 28.75
N ALA A 208 -18.71 -4.49 28.60
CA ALA A 208 -19.33 -3.78 29.71
C ALA A 208 -20.67 -4.41 30.15
N ASN A 209 -21.54 -4.73 29.18
CA ASN A 209 -22.89 -5.29 29.38
C ASN A 209 -23.27 -6.28 28.27
N PRO A 210 -22.78 -7.54 28.36
CA PRO A 210 -23.04 -8.54 27.32
C PRO A 210 -24.53 -8.85 27.12
N GLY A 211 -25.34 -8.67 28.14
CA GLY A 211 -26.79 -8.87 28.07
C GLY A 211 -27.44 -7.87 27.12
N TYR A 212 -27.17 -6.59 27.31
CA TYR A 212 -27.71 -5.52 26.49
C TYR A 212 -27.17 -5.55 25.05
N ALA A 213 -25.86 -5.73 24.87
CA ALA A 213 -25.26 -5.80 23.55
C ALA A 213 -25.88 -6.93 22.69
N LYS A 214 -26.09 -8.12 23.27
CA LYS A 214 -26.80 -9.22 22.59
C LYS A 214 -28.27 -8.93 22.33
N GLN A 215 -28.92 -8.17 23.21
CA GLN A 215 -30.30 -7.74 23.02
C GLN A 215 -30.44 -6.80 21.82
N VAL A 216 -29.49 -5.87 21.61
CA VAL A 216 -29.44 -5.02 20.41
C VAL A 216 -29.36 -5.87 19.14
N VAL A 217 -28.46 -6.86 19.09
CA VAL A 217 -28.34 -7.78 17.94
C VAL A 217 -29.66 -8.52 17.69
N ARG A 218 -30.25 -9.09 18.74
CA ARG A 218 -31.51 -9.83 18.64
C ARG A 218 -32.65 -8.96 18.16
N THR A 219 -32.77 -7.74 18.70
CA THR A 219 -33.79 -6.78 18.29
C THR A 219 -33.70 -6.41 16.81
N ALA A 220 -32.45 -6.14 16.32
CA ALA A 220 -32.25 -5.85 14.92
C ALA A 220 -32.62 -7.05 14.02
N TYR A 221 -32.20 -8.25 14.39
CA TYR A 221 -32.51 -9.48 13.66
C TYR A 221 -34.01 -9.79 13.64
N GLU A 222 -34.68 -9.74 14.78
CA GLU A 222 -36.12 -10.02 14.90
C GLU A 222 -36.99 -8.96 14.16
N ALA A 223 -36.49 -7.72 14.03
CA ALA A 223 -37.11 -6.67 13.22
C ALA A 223 -36.95 -6.88 11.71
N GLY A 224 -36.12 -7.83 11.29
CA GLY A 224 -35.89 -8.21 9.90
C GLY A 224 -34.61 -7.66 9.27
N ALA A 225 -33.62 -7.28 10.07
CA ALA A 225 -32.29 -6.99 9.53
C ALA A 225 -31.70 -8.26 8.88
N ASP A 226 -31.19 -8.12 7.66
CA ASP A 226 -30.58 -9.22 6.90
C ASP A 226 -29.19 -9.58 7.44
N VAL A 227 -28.44 -8.57 7.90
CA VAL A 227 -27.13 -8.72 8.56
C VAL A 227 -27.08 -7.79 9.76
N VAL A 228 -26.50 -8.28 10.85
CA VAL A 228 -26.14 -7.48 12.01
C VAL A 228 -24.63 -7.44 12.15
N VAL A 229 -24.04 -6.28 12.00
CA VAL A 229 -22.58 -6.08 11.95
C VAL A 229 -22.08 -5.69 13.34
N LEU A 230 -21.10 -6.44 13.84
CA LEU A 230 -20.45 -6.15 15.11
C LEU A 230 -19.26 -5.22 14.86
N CYS A 231 -19.33 -3.98 15.40
CA CYS A 231 -18.32 -2.97 15.14
C CYS A 231 -17.28 -2.89 16.26
N ASP A 232 -16.01 -3.08 15.93
CA ASP A 232 -14.86 -2.72 16.77
C ASP A 232 -14.49 -1.26 16.47
N THR A 233 -15.35 -0.33 16.89
CA THR A 233 -15.29 1.09 16.54
C THR A 233 -14.05 1.78 17.08
N ASN A 234 -13.54 1.35 18.24
CA ASN A 234 -12.32 1.86 18.84
C ASN A 234 -11.06 1.13 18.33
N GLY A 235 -11.20 0.04 17.55
CA GLY A 235 -10.08 -0.75 17.04
C GLY A 235 -9.25 -1.41 18.14
N GLY A 236 -9.85 -1.64 19.31
CA GLY A 236 -9.16 -2.11 20.52
C GLY A 236 -9.12 -3.62 20.68
N MET A 237 -9.74 -4.37 19.77
CA MET A 237 -9.86 -5.83 19.89
C MET A 237 -8.65 -6.56 19.32
N ILE A 238 -8.52 -7.82 19.74
CA ILE A 238 -7.52 -8.75 19.22
C ILE A 238 -8.20 -10.02 18.67
N PRO A 239 -7.59 -10.75 17.71
CA PRO A 239 -8.26 -11.81 16.95
C PRO A 239 -8.95 -12.89 17.78
N ALA A 240 -8.27 -13.43 18.79
CA ALA A 240 -8.83 -14.49 19.62
C ALA A 240 -10.12 -14.07 20.37
N ARG A 241 -10.20 -12.81 20.78
CA ARG A 241 -11.40 -12.26 21.44
C ARG A 241 -12.53 -12.02 20.45
N ILE A 242 -12.22 -11.48 19.28
CA ILE A 242 -13.19 -11.30 18.18
C ILE A 242 -13.85 -12.64 17.85
N GLN A 243 -13.05 -13.69 17.57
CA GLN A 243 -13.56 -15.02 17.23
C GLN A 243 -14.50 -15.58 18.30
N ALA A 244 -14.08 -15.48 19.57
CA ALA A 244 -14.86 -16.01 20.69
C ALA A 244 -16.21 -15.27 20.85
N VAL A 245 -16.19 -13.92 20.77
CA VAL A 245 -17.40 -13.10 20.90
C VAL A 245 -18.36 -13.36 19.74
N VAL A 246 -17.87 -13.31 18.48
CA VAL A 246 -18.70 -13.56 17.28
C VAL A 246 -19.37 -14.91 17.35
N ARG A 247 -18.62 -15.99 17.70
CA ARG A 247 -19.17 -17.34 17.86
C ARG A 247 -20.28 -17.41 18.93
N THR A 248 -20.04 -16.76 20.07
CA THR A 248 -21.03 -16.73 21.16
C THR A 248 -22.30 -15.98 20.74
N VAL A 249 -22.15 -14.79 20.12
CA VAL A 249 -23.28 -13.97 19.67
C VAL A 249 -24.08 -14.69 18.59
N ALA A 250 -23.42 -15.33 17.62
CA ALA A 250 -24.09 -16.11 16.58
C ALA A 250 -24.93 -17.25 17.19
N ALA A 251 -24.36 -17.99 18.13
CA ALA A 251 -25.06 -19.09 18.80
C ALA A 251 -26.25 -18.61 19.65
N ASP A 252 -26.10 -17.46 20.34
CA ASP A 252 -27.12 -16.95 21.25
C ASP A 252 -28.28 -16.24 20.54
N THR A 253 -28.03 -15.67 19.35
CA THR A 253 -29.02 -14.83 18.64
C THR A 253 -29.59 -15.46 17.39
N GLY A 254 -28.85 -16.35 16.73
CA GLY A 254 -29.20 -16.91 15.42
C GLY A 254 -29.09 -15.90 14.26
N ALA A 255 -28.65 -14.69 14.52
CA ALA A 255 -28.50 -13.64 13.53
C ALA A 255 -27.38 -13.94 12.54
N ARG A 256 -27.53 -13.55 11.28
CA ARG A 256 -26.42 -13.46 10.32
C ARG A 256 -25.50 -12.31 10.72
N LEU A 257 -24.27 -12.63 11.08
CA LEU A 257 -23.34 -11.63 11.60
C LEU A 257 -22.36 -11.12 10.54
N GLY A 258 -22.03 -9.84 10.68
CA GLY A 258 -20.94 -9.17 10.01
C GLY A 258 -19.90 -8.64 11.00
N ILE A 259 -18.79 -8.13 10.44
CA ILE A 259 -17.71 -7.46 11.17
C ILE A 259 -17.34 -6.15 10.50
N HIS A 260 -17.14 -5.11 11.30
CA HIS A 260 -16.52 -3.86 10.94
C HIS A 260 -15.40 -3.59 11.95
N ALA A 261 -14.14 -3.60 11.53
CA ALA A 261 -12.99 -3.46 12.40
C ALA A 261 -12.14 -2.24 12.04
N GLN A 262 -11.87 -1.38 13.03
CA GLN A 262 -10.88 -0.31 12.96
C GLN A 262 -9.48 -0.85 13.29
N ASP A 263 -8.42 -0.16 12.85
CA ASP A 263 -7.05 -0.69 12.84
C ASP A 263 -6.14 -0.11 13.95
N ASP A 264 -6.71 0.44 15.03
CA ASP A 264 -5.95 1.14 16.09
C ASP A 264 -4.94 0.24 16.81
N THR A 265 -5.19 -1.06 16.87
CA THR A 265 -4.24 -2.06 17.37
C THR A 265 -3.36 -2.68 16.28
N GLY A 266 -3.50 -2.27 15.01
CA GLY A 266 -2.85 -2.91 13.87
C GLY A 266 -3.40 -4.30 13.56
N CYS A 267 -4.62 -4.62 14.02
CA CYS A 267 -5.21 -5.96 13.93
C CYS A 267 -6.46 -6.03 13.05
N ALA A 268 -6.89 -4.96 12.38
CA ALA A 268 -8.19 -4.94 11.72
C ALA A 268 -8.36 -6.06 10.69
N VAL A 269 -7.37 -6.33 9.84
CA VAL A 269 -7.41 -7.44 8.88
C VAL A 269 -7.50 -8.78 9.61
N ALA A 270 -6.66 -9.01 10.62
CA ALA A 270 -6.65 -10.23 11.41
C ALA A 270 -7.95 -10.41 12.21
N ASN A 271 -8.51 -9.33 12.76
CA ASN A 271 -9.79 -9.30 13.44
C ASN A 271 -10.94 -9.67 12.50
N THR A 272 -10.93 -9.14 11.28
CA THR A 272 -11.92 -9.46 10.25
C THR A 272 -11.88 -10.96 9.89
N LEU A 273 -10.70 -11.52 9.67
CA LEU A 273 -10.55 -12.96 9.39
C LEU A 273 -10.94 -13.81 10.59
N ALA A 274 -10.60 -13.40 11.82
CA ALA A 274 -11.02 -14.09 13.04
C ALA A 274 -12.55 -14.06 13.26
N ALA A 275 -13.23 -12.99 12.83
CA ALA A 275 -14.69 -12.94 12.82
C ALA A 275 -15.28 -13.96 11.83
N VAL A 276 -14.68 -14.12 10.66
CA VAL A 276 -15.07 -15.17 9.70
C VAL A 276 -14.89 -16.57 10.30
N ASP A 277 -13.79 -16.82 11.01
CA ASP A 277 -13.59 -18.06 11.78
C ASP A 277 -14.62 -18.23 12.90
N GLY A 278 -15.16 -17.14 13.42
CA GLY A 278 -16.25 -17.09 14.39
C GLY A 278 -17.64 -17.35 13.79
N GLY A 279 -17.77 -17.33 12.46
CA GLY A 279 -19.03 -17.56 11.75
C GLY A 279 -19.61 -16.32 11.07
N ALA A 280 -18.92 -15.17 11.04
CA ALA A 280 -19.35 -14.01 10.27
C ALA A 280 -19.31 -14.30 8.75
N THR A 281 -20.33 -13.85 8.04
CA THR A 281 -20.45 -14.01 6.57
C THR A 281 -20.58 -12.69 5.84
N HIS A 282 -20.34 -11.58 6.52
CA HIS A 282 -20.32 -10.24 5.97
C HIS A 282 -19.13 -9.49 6.55
N VAL A 283 -18.28 -8.94 5.70
CA VAL A 283 -17.09 -8.19 6.12
C VAL A 283 -17.13 -6.80 5.51
N GLN A 284 -17.04 -5.78 6.39
CA GLN A 284 -16.93 -4.39 5.98
C GLN A 284 -15.46 -3.98 5.94
N CYS A 285 -15.04 -3.39 4.84
CA CYS A 285 -13.66 -3.01 4.57
C CYS A 285 -13.62 -1.64 3.87
N THR A 286 -12.43 -1.07 3.80
CA THR A 286 -12.15 0.08 2.93
C THR A 286 -10.97 -0.21 2.03
N ALA A 287 -10.98 0.31 0.81
CA ALA A 287 -9.82 0.25 -0.07
C ALA A 287 -8.61 0.87 0.65
N ASN A 288 -7.47 0.19 0.57
CA ASN A 288 -6.21 0.60 1.19
C ASN A 288 -6.28 0.86 2.71
N GLY A 289 -7.34 0.41 3.38
CA GLY A 289 -7.52 0.61 4.81
C GLY A 289 -7.83 2.06 5.19
N TYR A 290 -8.44 2.85 4.30
CA TYR A 290 -8.78 4.24 4.60
C TYR A 290 -9.81 4.34 5.73
N GLY A 291 -9.84 5.50 6.44
CA GLY A 291 -10.77 5.76 7.54
C GLY A 291 -10.19 6.69 8.59
N GLU A 292 -10.99 7.02 9.58
CA GLU A 292 -10.54 7.86 10.70
C GLU A 292 -9.35 7.25 11.45
N ARG A 293 -8.56 8.09 12.09
CA ARG A 293 -7.38 7.73 12.87
C ARG A 293 -6.38 6.93 12.02
N VAL A 294 -6.26 5.62 12.26
CA VAL A 294 -5.34 4.73 11.51
C VAL A 294 -6.05 3.92 10.40
N GLY A 295 -7.37 4.02 10.33
CA GLY A 295 -8.18 3.43 9.28
C GLY A 295 -8.93 2.16 9.67
N ASN A 296 -9.48 1.50 8.65
CA ASN A 296 -10.31 0.30 8.72
C ASN A 296 -9.56 -0.96 8.27
N ALA A 297 -10.20 -2.10 8.38
CA ALA A 297 -9.74 -3.32 7.73
C ALA A 297 -9.53 -3.07 6.22
N ASN A 298 -8.30 -3.33 5.76
CA ASN A 298 -7.94 -3.10 4.36
C ASN A 298 -8.59 -4.18 3.46
N LEU A 299 -9.40 -3.73 2.50
CA LEU A 299 -10.12 -4.57 1.55
C LEU A 299 -9.22 -5.60 0.85
N PHE A 300 -8.07 -5.15 0.33
CA PHE A 300 -7.22 -5.98 -0.52
C PHE A 300 -6.58 -7.17 0.21
N PRO A 301 -5.93 -7.01 1.36
CA PRO A 301 -5.46 -8.14 2.15
C PRO A 301 -6.58 -9.05 2.66
N VAL A 302 -7.75 -8.50 3.03
CA VAL A 302 -8.89 -9.31 3.48
C VAL A 302 -9.38 -10.21 2.35
N VAL A 303 -9.64 -9.65 1.18
CA VAL A 303 -10.12 -10.40 0.01
C VAL A 303 -9.09 -11.43 -0.45
N ALA A 304 -7.82 -11.04 -0.58
CA ALA A 304 -6.76 -11.96 -0.98
C ALA A 304 -6.60 -13.12 0.02
N ALA A 305 -6.72 -12.87 1.33
CA ALA A 305 -6.68 -13.92 2.33
C ALA A 305 -7.90 -14.86 2.23
N LEU A 306 -9.11 -14.32 2.04
CA LEU A 306 -10.32 -15.13 1.88
C LEU A 306 -10.24 -16.05 0.65
N GLU A 307 -9.79 -15.54 -0.48
CA GLU A 307 -9.64 -16.31 -1.72
C GLU A 307 -8.50 -17.35 -1.62
N LEU A 308 -7.30 -16.90 -1.25
CA LEU A 308 -6.07 -17.68 -1.39
C LEU A 308 -5.75 -18.56 -0.17
N LYS A 309 -6.23 -18.19 1.03
CA LYS A 309 -5.92 -18.93 2.27
C LYS A 309 -7.14 -19.68 2.84
N TYR A 310 -8.34 -19.11 2.65
CA TYR A 310 -9.59 -19.74 3.10
C TYR A 310 -10.30 -20.51 1.99
N GLY A 311 -9.89 -20.33 0.72
CA GLY A 311 -10.53 -20.97 -0.44
C GLY A 311 -11.97 -20.53 -0.66
N LYS A 312 -12.33 -19.32 -0.18
CA LYS A 312 -13.66 -18.74 -0.37
C LYS A 312 -13.66 -17.93 -1.65
N ARG A 313 -14.59 -18.21 -2.55
CA ARG A 313 -14.82 -17.35 -3.72
C ARG A 313 -15.67 -16.16 -3.28
N VAL A 314 -15.04 -14.98 -3.22
CA VAL A 314 -15.68 -13.73 -2.77
C VAL A 314 -15.67 -12.65 -3.86
N LEU A 315 -14.95 -12.88 -4.95
CA LEU A 315 -14.91 -12.04 -6.14
C LEU A 315 -15.34 -12.82 -7.39
N PRO A 316 -15.73 -12.12 -8.48
CA PRO A 316 -15.88 -12.71 -9.80
C PRO A 316 -14.57 -13.35 -10.29
N GLU A 317 -14.68 -14.35 -11.17
CA GLU A 317 -13.53 -15.04 -11.74
C GLU A 317 -12.58 -14.05 -12.45
N GLY A 318 -11.29 -14.13 -12.13
CA GLY A 318 -10.24 -13.27 -12.69
C GLY A 318 -10.07 -11.91 -11.97
N ALA A 319 -11.01 -11.46 -11.16
CA ALA A 319 -10.95 -10.15 -10.51
C ALA A 319 -9.82 -10.04 -9.47
N LEU A 320 -9.40 -11.15 -8.87
CA LEU A 320 -8.28 -11.16 -7.92
C LEU A 320 -6.97 -10.67 -8.57
N ALA A 321 -6.73 -10.95 -9.85
CA ALA A 321 -5.55 -10.48 -10.58
C ALA A 321 -5.53 -8.95 -10.79
N GLU A 322 -6.66 -8.27 -10.59
CA GLU A 322 -6.79 -6.82 -10.68
C GLU A 322 -6.50 -6.08 -9.36
N THR A 323 -6.25 -6.83 -8.29
CA THR A 323 -6.11 -6.29 -6.91
C THR A 323 -5.11 -5.14 -6.84
N THR A 324 -3.89 -5.32 -7.37
CA THR A 324 -2.84 -4.29 -7.35
C THR A 324 -3.25 -3.06 -8.18
N ARG A 325 -3.77 -3.27 -9.38
CA ARG A 325 -4.21 -2.17 -10.26
C ARG A 325 -5.32 -1.35 -9.64
N ILE A 326 -6.34 -2.00 -9.08
CA ILE A 326 -7.48 -1.31 -8.44
C ILE A 326 -7.02 -0.54 -7.19
N SER A 327 -6.16 -1.15 -6.35
CA SER A 327 -5.58 -0.47 -5.18
C SER A 327 -4.88 0.84 -5.57
N HIS A 328 -4.05 0.80 -6.61
CA HIS A 328 -3.30 1.97 -7.07
C HIS A 328 -4.20 2.99 -7.77
N ALA A 329 -5.17 2.57 -8.59
CA ALA A 329 -6.13 3.48 -9.23
C ALA A 329 -6.97 4.24 -8.20
N ILE A 330 -7.42 3.58 -7.14
CA ILE A 330 -8.13 4.23 -6.03
C ILE A 330 -7.22 5.23 -5.31
N ALA A 331 -5.96 4.87 -5.05
CA ALA A 331 -4.99 5.76 -4.41
C ALA A 331 -4.72 7.03 -5.24
N GLU A 332 -4.69 6.91 -6.56
CA GLU A 332 -4.55 8.05 -7.48
C GLU A 332 -5.77 8.98 -7.41
N VAL A 333 -6.99 8.43 -7.46
CA VAL A 333 -8.22 9.24 -7.37
C VAL A 333 -8.31 10.00 -6.05
N VAL A 334 -7.93 9.38 -4.93
CA VAL A 334 -7.94 10.04 -3.61
C VAL A 334 -6.70 10.93 -3.39
N ASN A 335 -5.76 10.97 -4.34
CA ASN A 335 -4.51 11.73 -4.29
C ASN A 335 -3.63 11.38 -3.07
N LEU A 336 -3.54 10.11 -2.73
CA LEU A 336 -2.66 9.58 -1.69
C LEU A 336 -1.64 8.64 -2.29
N THR A 337 -0.36 8.85 -1.99
CA THR A 337 0.70 7.92 -2.43
C THR A 337 0.48 6.54 -1.81
N PRO A 338 0.41 5.46 -2.62
CA PRO A 338 0.29 4.11 -2.11
C PRO A 338 1.47 3.72 -1.22
N SER A 339 1.24 2.99 -0.14
CA SER A 339 2.33 2.43 0.66
C SER A 339 3.06 1.35 -0.15
N THR A 340 4.37 1.54 -0.36
CA THR A 340 5.19 0.56 -1.09
C THR A 340 5.27 -0.81 -0.40
N HIS A 341 5.07 -0.87 0.91
CA HIS A 341 5.13 -2.09 1.72
C HIS A 341 3.74 -2.61 2.13
N GLN A 342 2.67 -2.13 1.48
CA GLN A 342 1.33 -2.64 1.74
C GLN A 342 1.25 -4.13 1.35
N PRO A 343 0.71 -5.02 2.21
CA PRO A 343 0.55 -6.43 1.88
C PRO A 343 -0.17 -6.63 0.55
N TYR A 344 0.30 -7.56 -0.26
CA TYR A 344 -0.18 -7.97 -1.58
C TYR A 344 0.01 -6.93 -2.69
N VAL A 345 -0.31 -5.66 -2.48
CA VAL A 345 -0.43 -4.64 -3.54
C VAL A 345 0.72 -3.64 -3.60
N GLY A 346 1.51 -3.53 -2.55
CA GLY A 346 2.65 -2.63 -2.52
C GLY A 346 3.73 -3.06 -3.52
N THR A 347 4.42 -2.12 -4.12
CA THR A 347 5.52 -2.39 -5.08
C THR A 347 6.69 -3.15 -4.46
N SER A 348 6.79 -3.18 -3.13
CA SER A 348 7.77 -3.94 -2.36
C SER A 348 7.20 -5.18 -1.67
N ALA A 349 5.92 -5.51 -1.88
CA ALA A 349 5.26 -6.63 -1.20
C ALA A 349 5.93 -7.99 -1.53
N PHE A 350 6.51 -8.11 -2.72
CA PHE A 350 7.23 -9.29 -3.19
C PHE A 350 8.68 -8.96 -3.57
N ALA A 351 9.28 -7.98 -2.88
CA ALA A 351 10.66 -7.59 -3.10
C ALA A 351 11.61 -8.36 -2.18
N HIS A 352 12.71 -8.88 -2.73
CA HIS A 352 13.70 -9.64 -2.00
C HIS A 352 15.07 -8.97 -2.09
N LYS A 353 15.73 -8.79 -0.94
CA LYS A 353 17.04 -8.13 -0.82
C LYS A 353 18.15 -9.08 -0.36
N GLY A 354 17.85 -10.00 0.53
CA GLY A 354 18.83 -10.87 1.17
C GLY A 354 19.41 -11.92 0.20
N GLY A 355 20.73 -12.10 0.21
CA GLY A 355 21.41 -13.05 -0.67
C GLY A 355 21.01 -14.52 -0.44
N LEU A 356 20.65 -14.93 0.78
CA LEU A 356 20.11 -16.26 1.07
C LEU A 356 18.72 -16.45 0.44
N HIS A 357 17.85 -15.43 0.52
CA HIS A 357 16.53 -15.44 -0.13
C HIS A 357 16.69 -15.59 -1.65
N ALA A 358 17.56 -14.76 -2.26
CA ALA A 358 17.83 -14.83 -3.70
C ALA A 358 18.34 -16.20 -4.14
N SER A 359 19.21 -16.83 -3.34
CA SER A 359 19.74 -18.15 -3.64
C SER A 359 18.66 -19.25 -3.62
N ALA A 360 17.72 -19.16 -2.70
CA ALA A 360 16.60 -20.10 -2.61
C ALA A 360 15.56 -19.85 -3.70
N ILE A 361 15.18 -18.59 -3.94
CA ILE A 361 14.22 -18.19 -4.99
C ILE A 361 14.74 -18.59 -6.39
N LYS A 362 16.05 -18.56 -6.61
CA LYS A 362 16.64 -19.04 -7.86
C LYS A 362 16.37 -20.55 -8.10
N VAL A 363 16.24 -21.32 -7.04
CA VAL A 363 15.92 -22.77 -7.10
C VAL A 363 14.41 -22.94 -7.25
N ASP A 364 13.66 -22.31 -6.37
CA ASP A 364 12.19 -22.37 -6.35
C ASP A 364 11.65 -21.11 -5.65
N PRO A 365 10.87 -20.24 -6.34
CA PRO A 365 10.27 -19.05 -5.76
C PRO A 365 9.41 -19.33 -4.53
N ASP A 366 8.71 -20.47 -4.47
CA ASP A 366 7.80 -20.83 -3.37
C ASP A 366 8.51 -21.04 -2.02
N LEU A 367 9.85 -21.15 -2.03
CA LEU A 367 10.63 -21.24 -0.79
C LEU A 367 10.60 -19.94 0.04
N TYR A 368 10.30 -18.78 -0.59
CA TYR A 368 10.26 -17.48 0.08
C TYR A 368 9.07 -16.60 -0.31
N GLN A 369 8.10 -17.16 -1.03
CA GLN A 369 6.85 -16.48 -1.37
C GLN A 369 5.67 -17.29 -0.84
N HIS A 370 4.71 -16.61 -0.24
CA HIS A 370 3.52 -17.29 0.30
C HIS A 370 2.43 -17.51 -0.76
N ILE A 371 2.57 -16.87 -1.92
CA ILE A 371 1.75 -16.98 -3.14
C ILE A 371 2.58 -16.57 -4.36
N ALA A 372 2.14 -16.95 -5.55
CA ALA A 372 2.61 -16.32 -6.79
C ALA A 372 2.09 -14.87 -6.86
N PRO A 373 2.95 -13.86 -7.04
CA PRO A 373 2.55 -12.45 -7.05
C PRO A 373 1.50 -12.10 -8.12
N GLU A 374 1.54 -12.80 -9.24
CA GLU A 374 0.66 -12.62 -10.40
C GLU A 374 -0.81 -12.89 -10.04
N LEU A 375 -1.08 -13.71 -9.03
CA LEU A 375 -2.44 -13.98 -8.55
C LEU A 375 -3.16 -12.72 -8.06
N VAL A 376 -2.40 -11.72 -7.61
CA VAL A 376 -2.92 -10.42 -7.16
C VAL A 376 -2.49 -9.26 -8.07
N GLY A 377 -2.02 -9.56 -9.29
CA GLY A 377 -1.58 -8.58 -10.28
C GLY A 377 -0.30 -7.84 -9.89
N ASN A 378 0.53 -8.43 -9.03
CA ASN A 378 1.83 -7.89 -8.63
C ASN A 378 2.97 -8.69 -9.29
N THR A 379 4.21 -8.31 -9.05
CA THR A 379 5.39 -8.98 -9.57
C THR A 379 6.46 -9.13 -8.49
N MET A 380 7.25 -10.20 -8.61
CA MET A 380 8.45 -10.33 -7.79
C MET A 380 9.51 -9.33 -8.27
N ARG A 381 10.23 -8.73 -7.31
CA ARG A 381 11.37 -7.84 -7.58
C ARG A 381 12.60 -8.30 -6.82
N MET A 382 13.74 -8.32 -7.51
CA MET A 382 15.03 -8.55 -6.87
C MET A 382 15.74 -7.21 -6.66
N LEU A 383 16.04 -6.90 -5.39
CA LEU A 383 16.77 -5.70 -5.01
C LEU A 383 18.26 -6.00 -4.97
N VAL A 384 19.07 -5.07 -5.46
CA VAL A 384 20.54 -5.16 -5.44
C VAL A 384 21.07 -4.16 -4.41
N SER A 385 21.92 -4.64 -3.49
CA SER A 385 22.54 -3.83 -2.44
C SER A 385 23.88 -4.47 -2.01
N ASP A 386 24.53 -3.90 -0.99
CA ASP A 386 25.69 -4.47 -0.31
C ASP A 386 25.44 -5.90 0.23
N MET A 387 24.17 -6.23 0.54
CA MET A 387 23.74 -7.56 0.95
C MET A 387 23.55 -8.52 -0.24
N ALA A 388 23.67 -8.04 -1.47
CA ALA A 388 23.47 -8.87 -2.65
C ALA A 388 24.60 -9.90 -2.80
N GLY A 389 24.19 -11.12 -3.05
CA GLY A 389 25.06 -12.21 -3.47
C GLY A 389 25.04 -12.39 -4.99
N ARG A 390 25.76 -13.41 -5.48
CA ARG A 390 25.76 -13.75 -6.92
C ARG A 390 24.37 -14.03 -7.45
N ALA A 391 23.53 -14.76 -6.70
CA ALA A 391 22.16 -15.07 -7.10
C ALA A 391 21.31 -13.81 -7.29
N SER A 392 21.46 -12.79 -6.43
CA SER A 392 20.74 -11.51 -6.57
C SER A 392 21.09 -10.81 -7.89
N VAL A 393 22.39 -10.75 -8.23
CA VAL A 393 22.86 -10.14 -9.48
C VAL A 393 22.40 -10.93 -10.70
N GLU A 394 22.44 -12.27 -10.65
CA GLU A 394 21.96 -13.12 -11.75
C GLU A 394 20.45 -12.96 -11.97
N LEU A 395 19.65 -12.97 -10.90
CA LEU A 395 18.20 -12.77 -10.98
C LEU A 395 17.84 -11.38 -11.49
N LYS A 396 18.49 -10.34 -10.96
CA LYS A 396 18.28 -8.96 -11.42
C LYS A 396 18.75 -8.78 -12.87
N GLY A 397 19.88 -9.38 -13.25
CA GLY A 397 20.35 -9.40 -14.63
C GLY A 397 19.30 -10.02 -15.58
N LYS A 398 18.72 -11.16 -15.20
CA LYS A 398 17.66 -11.81 -15.97
C LYS A 398 16.41 -10.93 -16.08
N GLU A 399 16.00 -10.26 -14.98
CA GLU A 399 14.89 -9.29 -14.97
C GLU A 399 15.13 -8.16 -15.99
N LEU A 400 16.39 -7.68 -16.09
CA LEU A 400 16.82 -6.64 -17.03
C LEU A 400 17.13 -7.16 -18.46
N GLY A 401 16.96 -8.46 -18.71
CA GLY A 401 17.18 -9.07 -20.02
C GLY A 401 18.62 -9.54 -20.30
N TYR A 402 19.49 -9.59 -19.29
CA TYR A 402 20.86 -10.08 -19.40
C TYR A 402 20.97 -11.53 -18.92
N ASP A 403 21.45 -12.43 -19.78
CA ASP A 403 21.83 -13.79 -19.35
C ASP A 403 23.25 -13.80 -18.80
N LEU A 404 23.35 -13.87 -17.49
CA LEU A 404 24.60 -13.94 -16.74
C LEU A 404 24.94 -15.38 -16.33
N SER A 405 24.14 -16.36 -16.77
CA SER A 405 24.34 -17.77 -16.43
C SER A 405 25.65 -18.27 -17.06
N GLY A 406 26.52 -18.87 -16.24
CA GLY A 406 27.80 -19.41 -16.69
C GLY A 406 29.03 -18.51 -16.54
N ASP A 407 28.89 -17.19 -16.41
CA ASP A 407 30.03 -16.29 -16.17
C ASP A 407 30.13 -15.88 -14.69
N ARG A 408 30.58 -16.83 -13.86
CA ARG A 408 30.79 -16.58 -12.42
C ARG A 408 31.80 -15.47 -12.13
N ALA A 409 32.75 -15.23 -13.02
CA ALA A 409 33.78 -14.21 -12.84
C ALA A 409 33.17 -12.82 -13.07
N LEU A 410 32.35 -12.65 -14.11
CA LEU A 410 31.60 -11.42 -14.37
C LEU A 410 30.67 -11.10 -13.21
N VAL A 411 29.83 -12.06 -12.79
CA VAL A 411 28.91 -11.87 -11.66
C VAL A 411 29.67 -11.49 -10.38
N GLY A 412 30.82 -12.11 -10.13
CA GLY A 412 31.70 -11.74 -9.01
C GLY A 412 32.16 -10.29 -9.08
N ARG A 413 32.63 -9.83 -10.24
CA ARG A 413 33.04 -8.43 -10.43
C ARG A 413 31.90 -7.43 -10.22
N VAL A 414 30.71 -7.76 -10.70
CA VAL A 414 29.51 -6.90 -10.48
C VAL A 414 29.17 -6.81 -8.99
N VAL A 415 29.17 -7.93 -8.26
CA VAL A 415 28.92 -7.94 -6.81
C VAL A 415 29.93 -7.06 -6.07
N GLU A 416 31.25 -7.22 -6.35
CA GLU A 416 32.27 -6.40 -5.71
C GLU A 416 32.10 -4.91 -6.06
N ARG A 417 31.78 -4.60 -7.31
CA ARG A 417 31.56 -3.22 -7.75
C ARG A 417 30.37 -2.57 -7.04
N VAL A 418 29.27 -3.30 -6.88
CA VAL A 418 28.09 -2.82 -6.12
C VAL A 418 28.50 -2.49 -4.69
N LYS A 419 29.19 -3.40 -4.00
CA LYS A 419 29.64 -3.18 -2.61
C LYS A 419 30.57 -1.99 -2.48
N GLU A 420 31.55 -1.86 -3.39
CA GLU A 420 32.46 -0.70 -3.42
C GLU A 420 31.72 0.63 -3.60
N GLN A 421 30.69 0.67 -4.46
CA GLN A 421 29.92 1.88 -4.67
C GLN A 421 28.99 2.17 -3.47
N GLU A 422 28.37 1.16 -2.89
CA GLU A 422 27.51 1.37 -1.71
C GLU A 422 28.31 1.84 -0.48
N LEU A 423 29.55 1.39 -0.33
CA LEU A 423 30.47 1.94 0.68
C LEU A 423 30.74 3.44 0.48
N LYS A 424 30.69 3.95 -0.76
CA LYS A 424 30.80 5.37 -1.09
C LYS A 424 29.49 6.14 -0.93
N GLY A 425 28.39 5.43 -0.60
CA GLY A 425 27.10 6.03 -0.38
C GLY A 425 26.09 5.86 -1.53
N TYR A 426 26.40 5.15 -2.61
CA TYR A 426 25.43 4.80 -3.64
C TYR A 426 24.31 3.91 -3.07
N THR A 427 23.20 3.78 -3.80
CA THR A 427 22.14 2.82 -3.53
C THR A 427 21.49 2.40 -4.85
N TYR A 428 21.43 1.11 -5.08
CA TYR A 428 20.83 0.56 -6.31
C TYR A 428 19.41 0.05 -6.09
N GLU A 429 18.94 -0.06 -4.85
CA GLU A 429 17.56 -0.51 -4.52
C GLU A 429 16.48 0.39 -5.12
N ALA A 430 16.77 1.69 -5.18
CA ALA A 430 15.88 2.70 -5.75
C ALA A 430 16.37 3.24 -7.10
N ALA A 431 17.48 2.71 -7.64
CA ALA A 431 18.15 3.22 -8.83
C ALA A 431 18.49 2.09 -9.81
N ASP A 432 17.46 1.35 -10.23
CA ASP A 432 17.59 0.24 -11.17
C ASP A 432 18.31 0.63 -12.47
N ALA A 433 18.09 1.87 -12.96
CA ALA A 433 18.75 2.36 -14.17
C ALA A 433 20.28 2.50 -14.00
N SER A 434 20.75 3.06 -12.87
CA SER A 434 22.20 3.13 -12.59
C SER A 434 22.78 1.73 -12.39
N PHE A 435 22.03 0.78 -11.81
CA PHE A 435 22.47 -0.61 -11.74
C PHE A 435 22.60 -1.25 -13.12
N GLU A 436 21.61 -1.04 -13.99
CA GLU A 436 21.65 -1.58 -15.37
C GLU A 436 22.85 -1.01 -16.15
N LEU A 437 23.12 0.28 -16.03
CA LEU A 437 24.32 0.88 -16.64
C LEU A 437 25.62 0.27 -16.11
N LEU A 438 25.73 0.05 -14.79
CA LEU A 438 26.86 -0.63 -14.17
C LEU A 438 27.02 -2.07 -14.70
N LEU A 439 25.91 -2.81 -14.81
CA LEU A 439 25.89 -4.17 -15.32
C LEU A 439 26.35 -4.20 -16.79
N ARG A 440 25.83 -3.30 -17.61
CA ARG A 440 26.18 -3.17 -19.02
C ARG A 440 27.68 -2.89 -19.21
N ASP A 441 28.24 -1.96 -18.42
CA ASP A 441 29.68 -1.68 -18.43
C ASP A 441 30.51 -2.94 -18.11
N ALA A 442 30.07 -3.71 -17.13
CA ALA A 442 30.75 -4.94 -16.73
C ALA A 442 30.66 -6.04 -17.81
N VAL A 443 29.51 -6.19 -18.49
CA VAL A 443 29.29 -7.17 -19.58
C VAL A 443 30.13 -6.84 -20.79
N GLN A 444 30.33 -5.56 -21.13
CA GLN A 444 31.14 -5.12 -22.27
C GLN A 444 32.66 -5.21 -22.00
N GLY A 445 33.05 -5.77 -20.86
CA GLY A 445 34.46 -6.05 -20.54
C GLY A 445 35.22 -4.84 -20.04
N GLY A 446 34.51 -3.79 -19.60
CA GLY A 446 35.08 -2.49 -19.33
C GLY A 446 35.66 -2.31 -17.93
N VAL A 447 36.76 -1.60 -17.87
CA VAL A 447 37.11 -0.71 -16.78
C VAL A 447 36.04 0.34 -16.71
N ALA A 448 35.63 0.80 -15.53
CA ALA A 448 34.58 1.83 -15.37
C ALA A 448 34.80 2.99 -16.35
N GLY A 449 33.86 3.21 -17.25
CA GLY A 449 33.93 4.22 -18.31
C GLY A 449 34.40 3.74 -19.70
N ALA A 450 34.58 2.44 -19.91
CA ALA A 450 35.00 1.88 -21.22
C ALA A 450 33.80 1.47 -22.09
N ALA A 451 32.57 1.45 -21.55
CA ALA A 451 31.37 1.26 -22.37
C ALA A 451 31.18 2.45 -23.33
N PRO A 452 30.75 2.21 -24.58
CA PRO A 452 30.46 3.29 -25.52
C PRO A 452 29.43 4.22 -24.92
N ARG A 453 29.79 5.51 -24.77
CA ARG A 453 28.89 6.54 -24.25
C ARG A 453 28.23 7.31 -25.39
N TYR A 454 27.06 7.87 -25.13
CA TYR A 454 26.35 8.74 -26.09
C TYR A 454 26.95 10.14 -26.14
N PHE A 455 27.52 10.56 -25.02
CA PHE A 455 28.21 11.85 -24.89
C PHE A 455 29.32 11.75 -23.83
N ARG A 456 30.26 12.68 -23.88
CA ARG A 456 31.35 12.80 -22.92
C ARG A 456 31.43 14.24 -22.43
N LEU A 457 31.36 14.41 -21.12
CA LEU A 457 31.54 15.70 -20.46
C LEU A 457 32.98 16.23 -20.67
N GLU A 458 33.09 17.49 -21.06
CA GLU A 458 34.36 18.26 -20.99
C GLU A 458 34.38 19.06 -19.68
N SER A 459 33.33 19.83 -19.40
CA SER A 459 33.15 20.57 -18.13
C SER A 459 31.72 21.03 -17.97
N TRP A 460 31.34 21.27 -16.71
CA TRP A 460 30.14 22.03 -16.37
C TRP A 460 30.46 23.11 -15.35
N ARG A 461 29.63 24.13 -15.28
CA ARG A 461 29.59 25.13 -14.20
C ARG A 461 28.15 25.53 -13.92
N ALA A 462 27.85 25.81 -12.65
CA ALA A 462 26.59 26.42 -12.24
C ALA A 462 26.91 27.71 -11.46
N ILE A 463 26.14 28.75 -11.73
CA ILE A 463 26.27 30.05 -11.08
C ILE A 463 24.93 30.34 -10.40
N VAL A 464 25.01 30.72 -9.13
CA VAL A 464 23.87 31.20 -8.35
C VAL A 464 24.18 32.62 -7.95
N GLU A 465 23.40 33.59 -8.45
CA GLU A 465 23.56 35.00 -8.18
C GLU A 465 22.33 35.56 -7.47
N GLN A 466 22.54 36.16 -6.31
CA GLN A 466 21.51 36.94 -5.60
C GLN A 466 21.72 38.40 -5.94
N ARG A 467 20.74 39.06 -6.58
CA ARG A 467 20.80 40.46 -6.93
C ARG A 467 20.31 41.36 -5.78
N PRO A 468 20.70 42.64 -5.76
CA PRO A 468 20.29 43.57 -4.71
C PRO A 468 18.78 43.80 -4.62
N ASP A 469 18.04 43.62 -5.71
CA ASP A 469 16.58 43.68 -5.78
C ASP A 469 15.86 42.46 -5.24
N GLY A 470 16.63 41.46 -4.76
CA GLY A 470 16.12 40.17 -4.25
C GLY A 470 15.91 39.13 -5.33
N ALA A 471 16.11 39.43 -6.61
CA ALA A 471 16.03 38.46 -7.68
C ALA A 471 17.19 37.46 -7.60
N GLN A 472 16.88 36.19 -7.77
CA GLN A 472 17.85 35.10 -7.84
C GLN A 472 17.97 34.62 -9.28
N VAL A 473 19.20 34.56 -9.79
CA VAL A 473 19.51 34.01 -11.11
C VAL A 473 20.33 32.75 -10.96
N ASN A 474 19.89 31.67 -11.56
CA ASN A 474 20.61 30.41 -11.62
C ASN A 474 20.87 30.08 -13.08
N GLU A 475 22.15 30.03 -13.44
CA GLU A 475 22.63 29.72 -14.78
C GLU A 475 23.59 28.54 -14.73
N ALA A 476 23.52 27.65 -15.72
CA ALA A 476 24.51 26.60 -15.91
C ALA A 476 25.04 26.62 -17.34
N THR A 477 26.31 26.28 -17.50
CA THR A 477 26.96 26.03 -18.79
C THR A 477 27.51 24.60 -18.79
N VAL A 478 27.16 23.82 -19.82
CA VAL A 478 27.67 22.47 -20.05
C VAL A 478 28.48 22.46 -21.35
N LYS A 479 29.67 21.85 -21.30
CA LYS A 479 30.51 21.57 -22.46
C LYS A 479 30.67 20.08 -22.58
N LEU A 480 30.31 19.53 -23.71
CA LEU A 480 30.35 18.08 -23.95
C LEU A 480 30.69 17.75 -25.41
N TRP A 481 31.01 16.50 -25.65
CA TRP A 481 31.20 15.91 -26.98
C TRP A 481 30.11 14.85 -27.19
N THR A 482 29.48 14.84 -28.34
CA THR A 482 28.50 13.84 -28.74
C THR A 482 28.52 13.66 -30.25
N LYS A 483 28.53 12.43 -30.73
CA LYS A 483 28.65 12.08 -32.17
C LYS A 483 29.79 12.84 -32.90
N GLY A 484 30.94 13.04 -32.21
CA GLY A 484 32.11 13.75 -32.76
C GLY A 484 31.95 15.28 -32.82
N GLU A 485 30.86 15.85 -32.33
CA GLU A 485 30.62 17.29 -32.28
C GLU A 485 30.82 17.82 -30.86
N ARG A 486 31.55 18.94 -30.74
CA ARG A 486 31.73 19.66 -29.48
C ARG A 486 30.56 20.63 -29.29
N VAL A 487 29.81 20.45 -28.20
CA VAL A 487 28.65 21.27 -27.85
C VAL A 487 28.95 22.12 -26.62
N VAL A 488 28.54 23.39 -26.67
CA VAL A 488 28.52 24.29 -25.53
C VAL A 488 27.08 24.80 -25.41
N ALA A 489 26.45 24.52 -24.30
CA ALA A 489 25.06 24.92 -24.06
C ALA A 489 24.91 25.59 -22.69
N THR A 490 23.98 26.51 -22.58
CA THR A 490 23.60 27.20 -21.36
C THR A 490 22.13 26.97 -21.06
N GLY A 491 21.78 26.98 -19.76
CA GLY A 491 20.43 26.90 -19.29
C GLY A 491 20.21 27.77 -18.06
N GLU A 492 19.05 28.36 -17.95
CA GLU A 492 18.59 29.07 -16.76
C GLU A 492 17.47 28.28 -16.10
N GLY A 493 17.40 28.28 -14.75
CA GLY A 493 16.42 27.51 -14.02
C GLY A 493 16.07 28.08 -12.65
N ASN A 494 15.12 27.43 -11.97
CA ASN A 494 14.70 27.81 -10.62
C ASN A 494 15.77 27.54 -9.54
N GLY A 495 16.78 26.74 -9.89
CA GLY A 495 17.92 26.42 -9.06
C GLY A 495 19.07 25.87 -9.89
N PRO A 496 20.26 25.66 -9.29
CA PRO A 496 21.45 25.24 -10.03
C PRO A 496 21.30 23.88 -10.72
N VAL A 497 20.50 22.97 -10.19
CA VAL A 497 20.27 21.64 -10.78
C VAL A 497 19.29 21.74 -11.96
N ASP A 498 18.20 22.52 -11.85
CA ASP A 498 17.30 22.80 -12.97
C ASP A 498 18.04 23.50 -14.12
N ALA A 499 18.92 24.46 -13.79
CA ALA A 499 19.75 25.12 -14.79
C ALA A 499 20.70 24.12 -15.49
N LEU A 500 21.31 23.16 -14.75
CA LEU A 500 22.14 22.09 -15.31
C LEU A 500 21.34 21.13 -16.20
N ASP A 501 20.16 20.71 -15.77
CA ASP A 501 19.27 19.84 -16.56
C ASP A 501 18.91 20.52 -17.89
N ARG A 502 18.50 21.78 -17.85
CA ARG A 502 18.17 22.56 -19.05
C ARG A 502 19.38 22.77 -19.97
N ALA A 503 20.55 23.03 -19.41
CA ALA A 503 21.76 23.18 -20.21
C ALA A 503 22.15 21.85 -20.89
N LEU A 504 22.09 20.73 -20.16
CA LEU A 504 22.36 19.40 -20.69
C LEU A 504 21.35 19.02 -21.79
N ARG A 505 20.07 19.24 -21.53
CA ARG A 505 19.00 19.03 -22.48
C ARG A 505 19.22 19.83 -23.76
N ALA A 506 19.42 21.13 -23.66
CA ALA A 506 19.65 22.00 -24.81
C ALA A 506 20.88 21.58 -25.63
N GLY A 507 21.91 21.05 -24.95
CA GLY A 507 23.10 20.54 -25.62
C GLY A 507 22.90 19.22 -26.37
N LEU A 508 22.08 18.34 -25.82
CA LEU A 508 21.90 17.00 -26.37
C LEU A 508 20.73 16.89 -27.34
N GLU A 509 19.61 17.57 -27.10
CA GLU A 509 18.35 17.41 -27.84
C GLU A 509 18.49 17.75 -29.33
N ARG A 510 19.36 18.68 -29.66
CA ARG A 510 19.66 19.04 -31.08
C ARG A 510 20.26 17.86 -31.85
N ILE A 511 21.01 16.98 -31.19
CA ILE A 511 21.74 15.85 -31.80
C ILE A 511 20.99 14.54 -31.54
N HIS A 512 20.24 14.48 -30.45
CA HIS A 512 19.45 13.35 -30.00
C HIS A 512 17.98 13.78 -29.79
N PRO A 513 17.18 13.91 -30.85
CA PRO A 513 15.78 14.38 -30.78
C PRO A 513 14.90 13.42 -29.95
N GLU A 514 15.34 12.21 -29.70
CA GLU A 514 14.67 11.23 -28.84
C GLU A 514 14.49 11.75 -27.40
N LEU A 515 15.38 12.67 -26.98
CA LEU A 515 15.35 13.27 -25.64
C LEU A 515 14.22 14.29 -25.44
N ALA A 516 13.55 14.75 -26.50
CA ALA A 516 12.45 15.74 -26.41
C ALA A 516 11.29 15.27 -25.51
N ARG A 517 11.12 13.96 -25.33
CA ARG A 517 10.08 13.38 -24.47
C ARG A 517 10.52 13.13 -23.04
N LEU A 518 11.82 13.24 -22.76
CA LEU A 518 12.33 13.02 -21.43
C LEU A 518 11.94 14.17 -20.50
N ALA A 519 11.47 13.83 -19.31
CA ALA A 519 11.20 14.79 -18.24
C ALA A 519 11.80 14.29 -16.93
N LEU A 520 12.38 15.19 -16.16
CA LEU A 520 12.73 14.95 -14.76
C LEU A 520 11.42 15.03 -13.95
N VAL A 521 11.03 13.95 -13.28
CA VAL A 521 9.75 13.85 -12.56
C VAL A 521 9.89 13.84 -11.05
N ASP A 522 11.06 13.43 -10.52
CA ASP A 522 11.33 13.46 -9.08
C ASP A 522 12.82 13.72 -8.80
N TYR A 523 13.08 14.43 -7.69
CA TYR A 523 14.42 14.79 -7.25
C TYR A 523 14.53 14.69 -5.74
N LYS A 524 15.35 13.74 -5.26
CA LYS A 524 15.55 13.48 -3.82
C LYS A 524 17.00 13.64 -3.43
N VAL A 525 17.25 14.36 -2.34
CA VAL A 525 18.59 14.57 -1.79
C VAL A 525 18.66 14.05 -0.37
N ARG A 526 19.72 13.33 -0.05
CA ARG A 526 20.00 12.84 1.29
C ARG A 526 21.46 13.08 1.69
N ILE A 527 21.67 13.71 2.85
CA ILE A 527 22.95 13.78 3.51
C ILE A 527 23.20 12.42 4.20
N LEU A 528 24.34 11.79 3.91
CA LEU A 528 24.66 10.45 4.40
C LEU A 528 25.36 10.45 5.75
N GLU A 529 26.20 11.45 6.03
CA GLU A 529 26.96 11.58 7.26
C GLU A 529 26.54 12.84 8.02
N GLY A 530 25.70 12.69 9.03
CA GLY A 530 25.14 13.82 9.78
C GLY A 530 26.14 14.59 10.68
N ALA A 531 27.37 14.11 10.83
CA ALA A 531 28.36 14.71 11.75
C ALA A 531 29.16 15.89 11.14
N HIS A 532 29.20 16.06 9.83
CA HIS A 532 30.05 17.02 9.13
C HIS A 532 29.31 18.21 8.50
N GLY A 533 28.00 18.33 8.74
CA GLY A 533 27.19 19.45 8.25
C GLY A 533 27.27 19.60 6.71
N THR A 534 27.69 20.77 6.25
CA THR A 534 27.79 21.09 4.81
C THR A 534 28.93 20.40 4.07
N SER A 535 29.85 19.72 4.80
CA SER A 535 30.94 18.93 4.21
C SER A 535 30.63 17.44 4.14
N SER A 536 29.38 17.05 4.38
CA SER A 536 28.94 15.66 4.36
C SER A 536 28.73 15.16 2.93
N THR A 537 29.00 13.87 2.72
CA THR A 537 28.65 13.19 1.47
C THR A 537 27.16 13.24 1.21
N THR A 538 26.77 13.61 0.01
CA THR A 538 25.39 13.77 -0.42
C THR A 538 25.05 12.72 -1.47
N ARG A 539 23.93 12.04 -1.29
CA ARG A 539 23.30 11.18 -2.29
C ARG A 539 22.16 11.91 -2.95
N VAL A 540 22.11 11.83 -4.27
CA VAL A 540 21.01 12.35 -5.10
C VAL A 540 20.38 11.20 -5.86
N LEU A 541 19.05 11.13 -5.83
CA LEU A 541 18.25 10.27 -6.70
C LEU A 541 17.48 11.18 -7.66
N ILE A 542 17.50 10.85 -8.94
CA ILE A 542 16.74 11.55 -9.99
C ILE A 542 15.86 10.52 -10.69
N SER A 543 14.55 10.74 -10.68
CA SER A 543 13.62 9.98 -11.51
C SER A 543 13.33 10.75 -12.79
N MET A 544 13.42 10.04 -13.91
CA MET A 544 13.10 10.56 -15.24
C MET A 544 12.00 9.71 -15.89
N SER A 545 11.24 10.30 -16.80
CA SER A 545 10.18 9.63 -17.54
C SER A 545 10.24 10.00 -19.03
N ASP A 546 9.90 9.05 -19.90
CA ASP A 546 9.67 9.25 -21.34
C ASP A 546 8.17 9.40 -21.69
N GLY A 547 7.31 9.55 -20.65
CA GLY A 547 5.85 9.59 -20.76
C GLY A 547 5.19 8.21 -20.84
N ARG A 548 5.97 7.10 -20.85
CA ARG A 548 5.49 5.72 -20.83
C ARG A 548 6.05 4.93 -19.66
N THR A 549 7.31 5.14 -19.37
CA THR A 549 8.06 4.46 -18.32
C THR A 549 8.84 5.48 -17.50
N GLU A 550 9.06 5.15 -16.24
CA GLU A 550 9.85 5.93 -15.31
C GLU A 550 11.05 5.10 -14.85
N TRP A 551 12.19 5.76 -14.63
CA TRP A 551 13.41 5.15 -14.09
C TRP A 551 14.14 6.11 -13.17
N THR A 552 14.86 5.56 -12.22
CA THR A 552 15.63 6.34 -11.25
C THR A 552 17.11 6.05 -11.38
N THR A 553 17.91 7.11 -11.26
CA THR A 553 19.38 7.08 -11.24
C THR A 553 19.93 7.68 -9.95
N VAL A 554 21.18 7.37 -9.64
CA VAL A 554 21.84 7.78 -8.40
C VAL A 554 23.19 8.44 -8.67
N GLY A 555 23.45 9.55 -7.97
CA GLY A 555 24.75 10.16 -7.90
C GLY A 555 25.17 10.43 -6.45
N VAL A 556 26.47 10.37 -6.18
CA VAL A 556 27.05 10.56 -4.85
C VAL A 556 28.27 11.45 -4.92
N GLY A 557 28.39 12.40 -4.02
CA GLY A 557 29.54 13.30 -3.95
C GLY A 557 29.50 14.21 -2.73
N ASP A 558 30.62 14.88 -2.48
CA ASP A 558 30.75 15.87 -1.39
C ASP A 558 30.04 17.20 -1.70
N ASN A 559 29.55 17.34 -2.95
CA ASN A 559 28.83 18.50 -3.42
C ASN A 559 27.52 18.04 -4.08
N VAL A 560 26.42 18.60 -3.63
CA VAL A 560 25.08 18.24 -4.13
C VAL A 560 24.94 18.44 -5.65
N ILE A 561 25.59 19.47 -6.24
CA ILE A 561 25.50 19.73 -7.66
C ILE A 561 26.31 18.70 -8.44
N ALA A 562 27.48 18.30 -7.94
CA ALA A 562 28.28 17.23 -8.53
C ALA A 562 27.58 15.87 -8.45
N ALA A 563 26.95 15.57 -7.33
CA ALA A 563 26.11 14.36 -7.18
C ALA A 563 24.90 14.40 -8.13
N SER A 564 24.25 15.57 -8.27
CA SER A 564 23.13 15.75 -9.22
C SER A 564 23.58 15.56 -10.66
N TRP A 565 24.77 16.07 -11.02
CA TRP A 565 25.34 15.86 -12.35
C TRP A 565 25.50 14.37 -12.67
N GLN A 566 26.06 13.59 -11.74
CA GLN A 566 26.21 12.13 -11.96
C GLN A 566 24.87 11.44 -12.21
N ALA A 567 23.85 11.79 -11.42
CA ALA A 567 22.52 11.21 -11.59
C ALA A 567 21.85 11.67 -12.91
N LEU A 568 22.06 12.92 -13.34
CA LEU A 568 21.61 13.42 -14.64
C LEU A 568 22.32 12.73 -15.81
N ASP A 569 23.66 12.57 -15.73
CA ASP A 569 24.47 11.88 -16.75
C ASP A 569 23.96 10.45 -16.98
N ASP A 570 23.77 9.69 -15.89
CA ASP A 570 23.19 8.36 -15.93
C ASP A 570 21.75 8.39 -16.48
N GLY A 571 20.92 9.35 -16.04
CA GLY A 571 19.52 9.47 -16.43
C GLY A 571 19.32 9.69 -17.93
N TYR A 572 20.10 10.59 -18.52
CA TYR A 572 20.11 10.86 -19.96
C TYR A 572 20.73 9.70 -20.77
N THR A 573 21.83 9.12 -20.26
CA THR A 573 22.45 7.94 -20.86
C THR A 573 21.45 6.77 -20.93
N TYR A 574 20.73 6.53 -19.85
CA TYR A 574 19.71 5.49 -19.80
C TYR A 574 18.52 5.78 -20.70
N GLY A 575 18.09 7.05 -20.76
CA GLY A 575 17.04 7.49 -21.68
C GLY A 575 17.38 7.21 -23.15
N LEU A 576 18.61 7.52 -23.57
CA LEU A 576 19.08 7.23 -24.93
C LEU A 576 19.20 5.73 -25.19
N LEU A 577 19.66 4.96 -24.19
CA LEU A 577 19.67 3.50 -24.27
C LEU A 577 18.28 2.92 -24.53
N ARG A 578 17.30 3.36 -23.76
CA ARG A 578 15.91 2.90 -23.91
C ARG A 578 15.26 3.35 -25.22
N ALA A 579 15.65 4.49 -25.74
CA ALA A 579 15.22 4.96 -27.06
C ALA A 579 15.83 4.17 -28.22
N GLY A 580 16.70 3.19 -27.94
CA GLY A 580 17.38 2.36 -28.95
C GLY A 580 18.43 3.12 -29.75
N VAL A 581 18.96 4.22 -29.22
CA VAL A 581 20.05 4.96 -29.86
C VAL A 581 21.32 4.14 -29.75
N GLU A 582 22.02 3.96 -30.87
CA GLU A 582 23.32 3.29 -30.86
C GLU A 582 24.41 4.22 -30.34
N PRO A 583 25.16 3.83 -29.28
CA PRO A 583 26.28 4.61 -28.81
C PRO A 583 27.38 4.59 -29.89
N ARG A 584 27.88 5.75 -30.27
CA ARG A 584 29.04 5.83 -31.18
C ARG A 584 30.29 5.99 -30.36
N ALA A 585 31.28 5.10 -30.57
CA ALA A 585 32.66 5.36 -30.17
C ALA A 585 33.12 6.67 -30.83
N GLU A 586 33.81 7.53 -30.07
CA GLU A 586 34.45 8.74 -30.59
C GLU A 586 35.52 8.40 -31.65
#